data_ff651eb35e058d490bb53ae9951a648e
#
_entry.id   ff651eb35e058d490bb53ae9951a648e
#
_cell.length_a   1.000
_cell.length_b   1.000
_cell.length_c   1.000
_cell.angle_alpha   90.00
_cell.angle_beta   90.00
_cell.angle_gamma   90.00
#
_symmetry.space_group_name_H-M   'P 1'
#
loop_
_entity.id
_entity.type
_entity.pdbx_description
1 polymer ?
#
loop_
_entity_poly.entity_id
_entity_poly.type
_entity_poly.pdbx_seq_one_letter_code
_entity_poly.pdbx_strand_id
1 'polypeptide(L)'
;SQDNNVTTGRIYNNVISKERKGEFLGKTVQVIPHITDEIKNSFYKIGKKNEYDIIITEIGGCIGDIESLPFFEAVRQAKLDLKKENFLNIHLTLIPYLSTSGELKTKPTQHSVKKMLEAGIQPDILVCRSEHKLSKEVKNKLALFCNVSKNSVIAVSYTHLTLPTRRG
;
A
#
# COMPACT_ATOMS: atom_id res chain seq x y z
N SER A 1 16.25 -7.40 9.81
CA SER A 1 16.48 -8.70 9.14
C SER A 1 16.29 -8.55 7.65
N GLN A 2 16.96 -9.36 6.84
CA GLN A 2 16.77 -9.38 5.38
C GLN A 2 15.35 -9.80 4.96
N ASP A 3 14.59 -10.40 5.86
CA ASP A 3 13.20 -10.78 5.64
C ASP A 3 12.23 -9.58 5.62
N ASN A 4 12.66 -8.44 6.15
CA ASN A 4 11.82 -7.24 6.24
C ASN A 4 11.87 -6.38 4.98
N ASN A 5 12.66 -6.75 3.98
CA ASN A 5 12.75 -6.04 2.72
C ASN A 5 12.62 -7.01 1.54
N VAL A 6 11.59 -6.79 0.73
CA VAL A 6 11.28 -7.63 -0.42
C VAL A 6 11.23 -6.76 -1.67
N THR A 7 12.12 -7.04 -2.62
CA THR A 7 12.17 -6.30 -3.88
C THR A 7 11.48 -7.09 -5.00
N THR A 8 11.01 -6.38 -6.02
CA THR A 8 10.43 -6.97 -7.23
C THR A 8 11.39 -7.99 -7.86
N GLY A 9 12.67 -7.62 -8.00
CA GLY A 9 13.69 -8.53 -8.56
C GLY A 9 13.83 -9.83 -7.77
N ARG A 10 13.76 -9.76 -6.43
CA ARG A 10 13.82 -10.96 -5.58
C ARG A 10 12.61 -11.88 -5.79
N ILE A 11 11.41 -11.30 -5.87
CA ILE A 11 10.18 -12.07 -6.12
C ILE A 11 10.26 -12.81 -7.46
N TYR A 12 10.58 -12.09 -8.54
CA TYR A 12 10.68 -12.69 -9.87
C TYR A 12 11.79 -13.73 -9.95
N ASN A 13 12.96 -13.47 -9.39
CA ASN A 13 14.06 -14.43 -9.35
C ASN A 13 13.69 -15.73 -8.62
N ASN A 14 12.95 -15.63 -7.51
CA ASN A 14 12.48 -16.79 -6.77
C ASN A 14 11.54 -17.66 -7.64
N VAL A 15 10.57 -17.04 -8.31
CA VAL A 15 9.61 -17.75 -9.17
C VAL A 15 10.30 -18.38 -10.37
N ILE A 16 11.19 -17.65 -11.07
CA ILE A 16 11.98 -18.17 -12.20
C ILE A 16 12.86 -19.34 -11.76
N SER A 17 13.49 -19.23 -10.58
CA SER A 17 14.32 -20.30 -10.04
C SER A 17 13.52 -21.56 -9.74
N LYS A 18 12.31 -21.45 -9.20
CA LYS A 18 11.38 -22.57 -8.98
C LYS A 18 10.94 -23.19 -10.29
N GLU A 19 10.63 -22.37 -11.31
CA GLU A 19 10.26 -22.86 -12.65
C GLU A 19 11.38 -23.69 -13.27
N ARG A 20 12.61 -23.18 -13.26
CA ARG A 20 13.79 -23.89 -13.80
C ARG A 20 14.11 -25.19 -13.08
N LYS A 21 13.75 -25.31 -11.81
CA LYS A 21 13.87 -26.53 -11.01
C LYS A 21 12.71 -27.52 -11.24
N GLY A 22 11.71 -27.15 -12.04
CA GLY A 22 10.54 -27.99 -12.32
C GLY A 22 9.52 -28.04 -11.17
N GLU A 23 9.59 -27.13 -10.20
CA GLU A 23 8.69 -27.13 -9.03
C GLU A 23 7.22 -26.88 -9.42
N PHE A 24 6.96 -26.32 -10.59
CA PHE A 24 5.60 -26.12 -11.11
C PHE A 24 5.07 -27.27 -11.97
N LEU A 25 5.80 -28.40 -12.06
CA LEU A 25 5.36 -29.61 -12.71
C LEU A 25 4.90 -29.40 -14.19
N GLY A 26 5.60 -28.55 -14.93
CA GLY A 26 5.30 -28.24 -16.33
C GLY A 26 4.11 -27.29 -16.55
N LYS A 27 3.53 -26.72 -15.47
CA LYS A 27 2.49 -25.70 -15.61
C LYS A 27 3.09 -24.38 -16.11
N THR A 28 2.33 -23.66 -16.92
CA THR A 28 2.69 -22.32 -17.36
C THR A 28 2.76 -21.37 -16.15
N VAL A 29 3.91 -20.77 -15.93
CA VAL A 29 4.09 -19.77 -14.87
C VAL A 29 3.51 -18.43 -15.33
N GLN A 30 2.72 -17.80 -14.46
CA GLN A 30 1.99 -16.56 -14.73
C GLN A 30 2.17 -15.59 -13.57
N VAL A 31 1.89 -14.30 -13.80
CA VAL A 31 1.89 -13.30 -12.71
C VAL A 31 0.86 -13.69 -11.66
N ILE A 32 -0.34 -14.07 -12.09
CA ILE A 32 -1.38 -14.62 -11.23
C ILE A 32 -1.53 -16.12 -11.60
N PRO A 33 -1.35 -17.06 -10.65
CA PRO A 33 -1.13 -16.85 -9.21
C PRO A 33 0.33 -16.82 -8.77
N HIS A 34 1.32 -17.20 -9.60
CA HIS A 34 2.65 -17.58 -9.12
C HIS A 34 3.45 -16.43 -8.50
N ILE A 35 3.46 -15.25 -9.15
CA ILE A 35 4.12 -14.04 -8.62
C ILE A 35 3.33 -13.49 -7.42
N THR A 36 2.00 -13.43 -7.51
CA THR A 36 1.16 -12.94 -6.41
C THR A 36 1.24 -13.83 -5.18
N ASP A 37 1.33 -15.14 -5.34
CA ASP A 37 1.51 -16.07 -4.22
C ASP A 37 2.88 -15.92 -3.55
N GLU A 38 3.94 -15.70 -4.32
CA GLU A 38 5.28 -15.43 -3.78
C GLU A 38 5.29 -14.11 -2.97
N ILE A 39 4.59 -13.07 -3.46
CA ILE A 39 4.42 -11.81 -2.73
C ILE A 39 3.63 -12.04 -1.44
N LYS A 40 2.48 -12.72 -1.48
CA LYS A 40 1.67 -13.04 -0.29
C LYS A 40 2.45 -13.86 0.74
N ASN A 41 3.24 -14.84 0.28
CA ASN A 41 4.11 -15.60 1.17
C ASN A 41 5.11 -14.72 1.90
N SER A 42 5.59 -13.65 1.27
CA SER A 42 6.46 -12.67 1.92
C SER A 42 5.74 -11.88 3.01
N PHE A 43 4.45 -11.54 2.81
CA PHE A 43 3.63 -10.89 3.86
C PHE A 43 3.43 -11.79 5.07
N TYR A 44 3.17 -13.07 4.83
CA TYR A 44 2.85 -14.04 5.91
C TYR A 44 4.08 -14.60 6.61
N LYS A 45 5.27 -14.52 6.00
CA LYS A 45 6.48 -15.14 6.53
C LYS A 45 6.82 -14.69 7.95
N ILE A 46 6.65 -13.41 8.23
CA ILE A 46 6.93 -12.84 9.56
C ILE A 46 5.88 -13.30 10.57
N GLY A 47 4.60 -13.35 10.16
CA GLY A 47 3.50 -13.76 11.04
C GLY A 47 3.52 -15.23 11.45
N LYS A 48 4.12 -16.09 10.63
CA LYS A 48 4.23 -17.53 10.93
C LYS A 48 5.10 -17.84 12.16
N LYS A 49 5.90 -16.89 12.61
CA LYS A 49 6.78 -17.07 13.79
C LYS A 49 6.05 -16.89 15.12
N ASN A 50 4.79 -16.44 15.11
CA ASN A 50 3.99 -16.14 16.32
C ASN A 50 4.69 -15.22 17.33
N GLU A 51 5.59 -14.34 16.85
CA GLU A 51 6.37 -13.42 17.67
C GLU A 51 5.74 -12.01 17.73
N TYR A 52 4.72 -11.78 16.90
CA TYR A 52 4.15 -10.44 16.71
C TYR A 52 2.63 -10.49 16.67
N ASP A 53 1.99 -9.57 17.39
CA ASP A 53 0.54 -9.39 17.38
C ASP A 53 0.06 -8.63 16.14
N ILE A 54 0.91 -7.74 15.62
CA ILE A 54 0.61 -6.87 14.48
C ILE A 54 1.78 -6.87 13.50
N ILE A 55 1.48 -7.02 12.21
CA ILE A 55 2.44 -6.91 11.12
C ILE A 55 2.02 -5.75 10.23
N ILE A 56 2.92 -4.80 10.03
CA ILE A 56 2.74 -3.68 9.10
C ILE A 56 3.56 -3.98 7.85
N THR A 57 2.87 -4.12 6.72
CA THR A 57 3.49 -4.26 5.39
C THR A 57 3.33 -2.95 4.63
N GLU A 58 4.43 -2.35 4.24
CA GLU A 58 4.44 -1.16 3.38
C GLU A 58 4.70 -1.58 1.93
N ILE A 59 3.89 -1.05 1.02
CA ILE A 59 4.07 -1.24 -0.42
C ILE A 59 4.52 0.10 -1.00
N GLY A 60 5.75 0.14 -1.46
CA GLY A 60 6.35 1.33 -2.06
C GLY A 60 5.80 1.63 -3.45
N GLY A 61 5.95 2.88 -3.87
CA GLY A 61 5.46 3.38 -5.14
C GLY A 61 4.05 3.98 -5.06
N CYS A 62 3.56 4.45 -6.20
CA CYS A 62 2.21 5.01 -6.29
C CYS A 62 1.22 3.97 -6.80
N ILE A 63 -0.01 4.06 -6.29
CA ILE A 63 -1.11 3.24 -6.82
C ILE A 63 -1.33 3.54 -8.30
N GLY A 64 -1.32 2.51 -9.14
CA GLY A 64 -1.45 2.64 -10.59
C GLY A 64 -0.13 2.60 -11.36
N ASP A 65 1.02 2.62 -10.68
CA ASP A 65 2.31 2.38 -11.30
C ASP A 65 2.40 0.93 -11.77
N ILE A 66 2.91 0.73 -12.97
CA ILE A 66 2.93 -0.59 -13.63
C ILE A 66 3.74 -1.62 -12.84
N GLU A 67 4.83 -1.20 -12.21
CA GLU A 67 5.70 -2.04 -11.40
C GLU A 67 5.03 -2.53 -10.11
N SER A 68 4.04 -1.79 -9.63
CA SER A 68 3.36 -2.07 -8.36
C SER A 68 2.12 -2.95 -8.54
N LEU A 69 1.62 -3.14 -9.76
CA LEU A 69 0.38 -3.87 -10.03
C LEU A 69 0.35 -5.29 -9.42
N PRO A 70 1.39 -6.13 -9.52
CA PRO A 70 1.39 -7.46 -8.90
C PRO A 70 1.28 -7.40 -7.38
N PHE A 71 1.85 -6.36 -6.75
CA PHE A 71 1.78 -6.18 -5.29
C PHE A 71 0.37 -5.77 -4.86
N PHE A 72 -0.28 -4.87 -5.58
CA PHE A 72 -1.67 -4.50 -5.29
C PHE A 72 -2.62 -5.68 -5.51
N GLU A 73 -2.41 -6.47 -6.55
CA GLU A 73 -3.18 -7.70 -6.76
C GLU A 73 -2.96 -8.69 -5.60
N ALA A 74 -1.72 -8.86 -5.13
CA ALA A 74 -1.44 -9.68 -3.96
C ALA A 74 -2.13 -9.16 -2.68
N VAL A 75 -2.19 -7.83 -2.47
CA VAL A 75 -2.94 -7.22 -1.35
C VAL A 75 -4.43 -7.51 -1.47
N ARG A 76 -5.00 -7.36 -2.67
CA ARG A 76 -6.41 -7.68 -2.92
C ARG A 76 -6.73 -9.14 -2.58
N GLN A 77 -5.87 -10.07 -3.00
CA GLN A 77 -6.00 -11.50 -2.69
C GLN A 77 -5.79 -11.78 -1.20
N ALA A 78 -4.79 -11.17 -0.57
CA ALA A 78 -4.53 -11.33 0.86
C ALA A 78 -5.73 -10.94 1.73
N LYS A 79 -6.48 -9.91 1.31
CA LYS A 79 -7.72 -9.51 1.99
C LYS A 79 -8.80 -10.59 1.91
N LEU A 80 -8.82 -11.40 0.83
CA LEU A 80 -9.74 -12.54 0.68
C LEU A 80 -9.26 -13.76 1.48
N ASP A 81 -7.95 -13.99 1.53
CA ASP A 81 -7.35 -15.13 2.23
C ASP A 81 -7.44 -14.98 3.75
N LEU A 82 -7.37 -13.75 4.25
CA LEU A 82 -7.44 -13.43 5.66
C LEU A 82 -8.87 -13.04 6.05
N LYS A 83 -9.26 -13.33 7.28
CA LYS A 83 -10.54 -12.87 7.80
C LYS A 83 -10.54 -11.34 7.88
N LYS A 84 -11.73 -10.73 7.71
CA LYS A 84 -11.90 -9.26 7.69
C LYS A 84 -11.32 -8.59 8.95
N GLU A 85 -11.43 -9.22 10.10
CA GLU A 85 -10.90 -8.74 11.38
C GLU A 85 -9.37 -8.77 11.48
N ASN A 86 -8.71 -9.52 10.59
CA ASN A 86 -7.25 -9.69 10.58
C ASN A 86 -6.55 -8.90 9.47
N PHE A 87 -7.28 -8.05 8.76
CA PHE A 87 -6.72 -7.31 7.64
C PHE A 87 -7.23 -5.87 7.59
N LEU A 88 -6.30 -4.92 7.48
CA LEU A 88 -6.59 -3.50 7.42
C LEU A 88 -5.79 -2.83 6.30
N ASN A 89 -6.49 -2.14 5.39
CA ASN A 89 -5.87 -1.31 4.36
C ASN A 89 -5.76 0.13 4.83
N ILE A 90 -4.54 0.61 4.94
CA ILE A 90 -4.24 2.02 5.23
C ILE A 90 -3.69 2.65 3.96
N HIS A 91 -4.37 3.66 3.44
CA HIS A 91 -3.89 4.42 2.30
C HIS A 91 -3.28 5.75 2.74
N LEU A 92 -1.99 5.91 2.45
CA LEU A 92 -1.25 7.12 2.76
C LEU A 92 -1.26 8.07 1.56
N THR A 93 -1.71 9.31 1.77
CA THR A 93 -1.80 10.32 0.73
C THR A 93 -1.20 11.65 1.14
N LEU A 94 -0.89 12.47 0.14
CA LEU A 94 -0.47 13.86 0.33
C LEU A 94 -1.61 14.79 -0.03
N ILE A 95 -1.90 15.75 0.85
CA ILE A 95 -2.81 16.87 0.59
C ILE A 95 -1.96 18.12 0.38
N PRO A 96 -1.65 18.49 -0.87
CA PRO A 96 -0.81 19.65 -1.13
C PRO A 96 -1.56 20.94 -0.82
N TYR A 97 -0.82 21.93 -0.34
CA TYR A 97 -1.28 23.30 -0.19
C TYR A 97 -0.77 24.14 -1.36
N LEU A 98 -1.68 24.85 -2.01
CA LEU A 98 -1.32 25.80 -3.06
C LEU A 98 -1.28 27.22 -2.48
N SER A 99 -0.09 27.75 -2.30
CA SER A 99 0.12 29.10 -1.77
C SER A 99 -0.53 30.20 -2.65
N THR A 100 -0.57 29.98 -3.95
CA THR A 100 -1.19 30.90 -4.91
C THR A 100 -2.70 31.07 -4.73
N SER A 101 -3.40 30.01 -4.33
CA SER A 101 -4.85 30.04 -4.07
C SER A 101 -5.22 29.99 -2.60
N GLY A 102 -4.24 29.82 -1.72
CA GLY A 102 -4.46 29.73 -0.27
C GLY A 102 -5.27 28.52 0.18
N GLU A 103 -5.25 27.42 -0.58
CA GLU A 103 -6.14 26.28 -0.31
C GLU A 103 -5.46 24.91 -0.38
N LEU A 104 -6.01 23.96 0.36
CA LEU A 104 -5.63 22.56 0.31
C LEU A 104 -6.32 21.84 -0.86
N LYS A 105 -5.56 21.11 -1.67
CA LYS A 105 -6.07 20.38 -2.83
C LYS A 105 -6.32 18.91 -2.47
N THR A 106 -7.60 18.51 -2.50
CA THR A 106 -8.03 17.14 -2.21
C THR A 106 -8.11 16.23 -3.43
N LYS A 107 -8.08 16.79 -4.64
CA LYS A 107 -8.19 16.04 -5.89
C LYS A 107 -7.13 14.95 -6.06
N PRO A 108 -5.84 15.18 -5.79
CA PRO A 108 -4.82 14.13 -5.91
C PRO A 108 -5.15 12.89 -5.06
N THR A 109 -5.57 13.10 -3.81
CA THR A 109 -6.02 12.02 -2.92
C THR A 109 -7.24 11.29 -3.47
N GLN A 110 -8.24 12.01 -3.96
CA GLN A 110 -9.43 11.40 -4.57
C GLN A 110 -9.07 10.52 -5.77
N HIS A 111 -8.17 10.99 -6.64
CA HIS A 111 -7.71 10.23 -7.79
C HIS A 111 -6.91 8.99 -7.38
N SER A 112 -6.03 9.11 -6.38
CA SER A 112 -5.27 7.99 -5.84
C SER A 112 -6.19 6.91 -5.29
N VAL A 113 -7.19 7.28 -4.48
CA VAL A 113 -8.18 6.33 -3.94
C VAL A 113 -9.02 5.72 -5.07
N LYS A 114 -9.41 6.50 -6.09
CA LYS A 114 -10.13 5.97 -7.24
C LYS A 114 -9.34 4.88 -7.94
N LYS A 115 -8.03 5.08 -8.16
CA LYS A 115 -7.14 4.04 -8.72
C LYS A 115 -7.06 2.79 -7.85
N MET A 116 -7.05 2.96 -6.54
CA MET A 116 -7.09 1.84 -5.59
C MET A 116 -8.40 1.04 -5.70
N LEU A 117 -9.53 1.73 -5.82
CA LEU A 117 -10.85 1.11 -6.04
C LEU A 117 -10.92 0.37 -7.39
N GLU A 118 -10.35 0.93 -8.45
CA GLU A 118 -10.25 0.27 -9.77
C GLU A 118 -9.46 -1.04 -9.68
N ALA A 119 -8.47 -1.12 -8.79
CA ALA A 119 -7.73 -2.35 -8.49
C ALA A 119 -8.49 -3.31 -7.53
N GLY A 120 -9.73 -2.99 -7.16
CA GLY A 120 -10.55 -3.81 -6.26
C GLY A 120 -10.15 -3.70 -4.77
N ILE A 121 -9.44 -2.65 -4.39
CA ILE A 121 -8.99 -2.44 -3.01
C ILE A 121 -9.70 -1.21 -2.42
N GLN A 122 -10.50 -1.41 -1.38
CA GLN A 122 -11.09 -0.33 -0.60
C GLN A 122 -10.19 0.01 0.59
N PRO A 123 -9.76 1.27 0.77
CA PRO A 123 -9.07 1.66 2.00
C PRO A 123 -10.04 1.61 3.19
N ASP A 124 -9.55 1.12 4.32
CA ASP A 124 -10.27 1.13 5.59
C ASP A 124 -9.96 2.42 6.36
N ILE A 125 -8.71 2.90 6.24
CA ILE A 125 -8.23 4.15 6.82
C ILE A 125 -7.51 4.97 5.74
N LEU A 126 -7.77 6.27 5.74
CA LEU A 126 -7.11 7.25 4.90
C LEU A 126 -6.21 8.14 5.78
N VAL A 127 -4.91 8.03 5.61
CA VAL A 127 -3.92 8.87 6.29
C VAL A 127 -3.49 10.00 5.36
N CYS A 128 -3.87 11.22 5.70
CA CYS A 128 -3.65 12.41 4.90
C CYS A 128 -2.49 13.22 5.48
N ARG A 129 -1.35 13.21 4.80
CA ARG A 129 -0.20 14.06 5.13
C ARG A 129 -0.43 15.45 4.57
N SER A 130 -0.24 16.48 5.38
CA SER A 130 -0.40 17.87 4.98
C SER A 130 0.49 18.79 5.80
N GLU A 131 0.96 19.88 5.20
CA GLU A 131 1.68 20.94 5.92
C GLU A 131 0.74 21.77 6.81
N HIS A 132 -0.53 21.84 6.44
CA HIS A 132 -1.54 22.61 7.15
C HIS A 132 -2.59 21.69 7.79
N LYS A 133 -3.18 22.18 8.87
CA LYS A 133 -4.25 21.46 9.56
C LYS A 133 -5.47 21.27 8.64
N LEU A 134 -5.96 20.04 8.53
CA LEU A 134 -7.19 19.75 7.79
C LEU A 134 -8.41 20.18 8.59
N SER A 135 -9.24 21.03 7.99
CA SER A 135 -10.53 21.41 8.56
C SER A 135 -11.49 20.22 8.60
N LYS A 136 -12.53 20.30 9.43
CA LYS A 136 -13.59 19.30 9.50
C LYS A 136 -14.31 19.14 8.15
N GLU A 137 -14.47 20.24 7.41
CA GLU A 137 -15.06 20.25 6.09
C GLU A 137 -14.25 19.47 5.08
N VAL A 138 -12.92 19.70 5.03
CA VAL A 138 -12.00 18.97 4.15
C VAL A 138 -12.00 17.47 4.48
N LYS A 139 -11.99 17.09 5.76
CA LYS A 139 -12.09 15.69 6.18
C LYS A 139 -13.42 15.04 5.76
N ASN A 140 -14.54 15.75 5.91
CA ASN A 140 -15.86 15.25 5.47
C ASN A 140 -15.90 15.05 3.94
N LYS A 141 -15.35 15.99 3.20
CA LYS A 141 -15.21 15.88 1.73
C LYS A 141 -14.38 14.67 1.33
N LEU A 142 -13.22 14.46 1.94
CA LEU A 142 -12.38 13.29 1.69
C LEU A 142 -13.11 11.99 2.03
N ALA A 143 -13.77 11.93 3.18
CA ALA A 143 -14.54 10.76 3.60
C ALA A 143 -15.60 10.37 2.56
N LEU A 144 -16.34 11.35 2.06
CA LEU A 144 -17.38 11.15 1.04
C LEU A 144 -16.81 10.65 -0.28
N PHE A 145 -15.80 11.33 -0.82
CA PHE A 145 -15.24 11.00 -2.14
C PHE A 145 -14.35 9.75 -2.14
N CYS A 146 -13.78 9.39 -0.98
CA CYS A 146 -12.92 8.21 -0.84
C CYS A 146 -13.66 6.99 -0.28
N ASN A 147 -14.98 7.11 -0.03
CA ASN A 147 -15.81 6.03 0.49
C ASN A 147 -15.25 5.41 1.79
N VAL A 148 -14.85 6.27 2.72
CA VAL A 148 -14.39 5.89 4.05
C VAL A 148 -15.23 6.59 5.12
N SER A 149 -15.25 6.06 6.34
CA SER A 149 -15.95 6.74 7.44
C SER A 149 -15.22 8.05 7.79
N LYS A 150 -15.97 9.02 8.33
CA LYS A 150 -15.37 10.31 8.76
C LYS A 150 -14.29 10.14 9.81
N ASN A 151 -14.42 9.13 10.66
CA ASN A 151 -13.46 8.81 11.71
C ASN A 151 -12.21 8.10 11.17
N SER A 152 -12.30 7.53 9.97
CA SER A 152 -11.18 6.88 9.29
C SER A 152 -10.31 7.84 8.47
N VAL A 153 -10.63 9.13 8.45
CA VAL A 153 -9.78 10.16 7.82
C VAL A 153 -8.87 10.78 8.88
N ILE A 154 -7.62 10.32 8.89
CA ILE A 154 -6.59 10.74 9.84
C ILE A 154 -5.71 11.79 9.17
N ALA A 155 -5.62 12.98 9.77
CA ALA A 155 -4.71 14.02 9.32
C ALA A 155 -3.38 13.91 10.07
N VAL A 156 -2.29 13.93 9.32
CA VAL A 156 -0.93 13.98 9.85
C VAL A 156 -0.25 15.23 9.31
N SER A 157 0.05 16.18 10.18
CA SER A 157 0.90 17.31 9.81
C SER A 157 2.35 16.86 9.79
N TYR A 158 3.07 17.25 8.75
CA TYR A 158 4.51 17.06 8.67
C TYR A 158 5.17 18.41 8.56
N THR A 159 6.15 18.65 9.39
CA THR A 159 7.17 19.66 9.18
C THR A 159 8.25 19.03 8.32
N HIS A 160 8.84 19.78 7.38
CA HIS A 160 9.99 19.30 6.61
C HIS A 160 11.10 18.85 7.58
N LEU A 161 11.15 17.55 7.86
CA LEU A 161 12.32 16.94 8.44
C LEU A 161 13.36 16.92 7.33
N THR A 162 14.25 17.89 7.32
CA THR A 162 15.51 17.76 6.61
C THR A 162 16.23 16.57 7.21
N LEU A 163 16.27 15.46 6.47
CA LEU A 163 17.13 14.34 6.84
C LEU A 163 18.55 14.91 6.98
N PRO A 164 19.27 14.62 8.08
CA PRO A 164 20.65 15.05 8.19
C PRO A 164 21.39 14.45 6.99
N THR A 165 21.87 15.33 6.10
CA THR A 165 22.79 14.95 5.03
C THR A 165 23.99 14.28 5.69
N ARG A 166 24.19 12.98 5.45
CA ARG A 166 25.46 12.35 5.78
C ARG A 166 26.52 13.13 5.03
N ARG A 167 27.27 13.93 5.77
CA ARG A 167 28.57 14.40 5.27
C ARG A 167 29.44 13.17 5.11
N GLY A 168 29.84 12.92 3.88
CA GLY A 168 30.83 11.90 3.54
C GLY A 168 32.18 12.22 4.16
#